data_75ede28d8a1454dad8b860be6e703cac
#
_entry.id   75ede28d8a1454dad8b860be6e703cac
#
_cell.length_a   1.000
_cell.length_b   1.000
_cell.length_c   1.000
_cell.angle_alpha   90.00
_cell.angle_beta   90.00
_cell.angle_gamma   90.00
#
_symmetry.space_group_name_H-M   'P 1'
#
loop_
_entity.id
_entity.type
_entity.pdbx_description
1 polymer ?
#
loop_
_entity_poly.entity_id
_entity_poly.type
_entity_poly.pdbx_seq_one_letter_code
_entity_poly.pdbx_strand_id
1 'polypeptide(L)'
;AKESGLKEGDIIKQIDYLEIKKFSDLTGYLASKRPQDQVIIKVSRNGTLNDFKVILKEKQTALLPNIGFTVKNLTSEDQKRFKIKNGVKIVGVPVAYENYDLIGKVVVSIDNNTIVNIDNATELFQNINKFNRTSISMINENGERERLIFQ
;
A
#
# COMPACT_ATOMS: atom_id res chain seq x y z
N ALA A 1 -5.11 7.38 -11.03
CA ALA A 1 -4.76 8.73 -11.50
C ALA A 1 -4.62 8.79 -13.02
N LYS A 2 -3.88 7.87 -13.65
CA LYS A 2 -3.69 7.91 -15.13
C LYS A 2 -4.99 7.83 -15.93
N GLU A 3 -5.95 7.04 -15.48
CA GLU A 3 -7.26 6.88 -16.15
C GLU A 3 -8.14 8.12 -16.05
N SER A 4 -7.90 8.99 -15.08
CA SER A 4 -8.68 10.22 -14.86
C SER A 4 -8.17 11.43 -15.64
N GLY A 5 -7.05 11.31 -16.35
CA GLY A 5 -6.44 12.39 -17.12
C GLY A 5 -5.45 13.26 -16.32
N LEU A 6 -5.24 12.98 -15.04
CA LEU A 6 -4.23 13.64 -14.22
C LEU A 6 -2.82 13.26 -14.69
N LYS A 7 -1.91 14.22 -14.70
CA LYS A 7 -0.52 14.05 -15.15
C LYS A 7 0.46 14.51 -14.07
N GLU A 8 1.67 13.98 -14.15
CA GLU A 8 2.77 14.47 -13.34
C GLU A 8 3.05 15.95 -13.65
N GLY A 9 3.28 16.75 -12.61
CA GLY A 9 3.46 18.20 -12.72
C GLY A 9 2.18 19.01 -12.56
N ASP A 10 1.00 18.38 -12.51
CA ASP A 10 -0.25 19.06 -12.20
C ASP A 10 -0.23 19.59 -10.75
N ILE A 11 -0.67 20.84 -10.56
CA ILE A 11 -0.82 21.42 -9.23
C ILE A 11 -2.30 21.36 -8.83
N ILE A 12 -2.61 20.57 -7.80
CA ILE A 12 -3.97 20.44 -7.29
C ILE A 12 -4.35 21.71 -6.52
N LYS A 13 -5.39 22.39 -6.96
CA LYS A 13 -5.88 23.64 -6.36
C LYS A 13 -7.12 23.43 -5.51
N GLN A 14 -7.97 22.49 -5.89
CA GLN A 14 -9.25 22.24 -5.21
C GLN A 14 -9.69 20.80 -5.43
N ILE A 15 -10.37 20.25 -4.43
CA ILE A 15 -11.07 18.95 -4.52
C ILE A 15 -12.52 19.15 -4.06
N ASP A 16 -13.49 18.86 -4.94
CA ASP A 16 -14.89 19.20 -4.76
C ASP A 16 -15.06 20.70 -4.40
N TYR A 17 -15.40 21.01 -3.16
CA TYR A 17 -15.55 22.41 -2.68
C TYR A 17 -14.41 22.85 -1.76
N LEU A 18 -13.44 21.96 -1.48
CA LEU A 18 -12.33 22.26 -0.57
C LEU A 18 -11.13 22.81 -1.32
N GLU A 19 -10.72 24.04 -0.98
CA GLU A 19 -9.48 24.61 -1.48
C GLU A 19 -8.26 23.90 -0.87
N ILE A 20 -7.33 23.45 -1.71
CA ILE A 20 -6.13 22.75 -1.31
C ILE A 20 -4.95 23.71 -1.26
N LYS A 21 -4.48 24.01 -0.06
CA LYS A 21 -3.31 24.87 0.19
C LYS A 21 -2.05 24.06 0.47
N LYS A 22 -2.20 22.86 1.04
CA LYS A 22 -1.12 21.94 1.38
C LYS A 22 -1.55 20.49 1.21
N PHE A 23 -0.57 19.60 1.10
CA PHE A 23 -0.82 18.18 0.84
C PHE A 23 -1.70 17.52 1.91
N SER A 24 -1.57 17.94 3.18
CA SER A 24 -2.41 17.42 4.27
C SER A 24 -3.90 17.74 4.11
N ASP A 25 -4.25 18.84 3.44
CA ASP A 25 -5.65 19.17 3.13
C ASP A 25 -6.25 18.12 2.18
N LEU A 26 -5.49 17.72 1.17
CA LEU A 26 -5.90 16.71 0.20
C LEU A 26 -6.05 15.33 0.85
N THR A 27 -5.04 14.89 1.60
CA THR A 27 -5.05 13.57 2.24
C THR A 27 -6.13 13.45 3.30
N GLY A 28 -6.37 14.50 4.09
CA GLY A 28 -7.43 14.55 5.08
C GLY A 28 -8.83 14.44 4.44
N TYR A 29 -9.06 15.14 3.34
CA TYR A 29 -10.32 15.07 2.62
C TYR A 29 -10.55 13.70 1.99
N LEU A 30 -9.53 13.12 1.33
CA LEU A 30 -9.64 11.80 0.72
C LEU A 30 -9.87 10.70 1.77
N ALA A 31 -9.31 10.83 2.98
CA ALA A 31 -9.54 9.90 4.07
C ALA A 31 -11.01 9.83 4.53
N SER A 32 -11.80 10.89 4.30
CA SER A 32 -13.24 10.92 4.60
C SER A 32 -14.10 10.23 3.54
N LYS A 33 -13.53 9.88 2.39
CA LYS A 33 -14.23 9.29 1.26
C LYS A 33 -14.10 7.76 1.26
N ARG A 34 -15.00 7.11 0.52
CA ARG A 34 -15.04 5.65 0.36
C ARG A 34 -14.56 5.23 -1.02
N PRO A 35 -14.12 3.97 -1.21
CA PRO A 35 -13.92 3.42 -2.54
C PRO A 35 -15.18 3.57 -3.39
N GLN A 36 -15.01 3.86 -4.68
CA GLN A 36 -16.07 4.15 -5.67
C GLN A 36 -16.70 5.55 -5.56
N ASP A 37 -16.40 6.34 -4.53
CA ASP A 37 -16.83 7.74 -4.48
C ASP A 37 -16.20 8.52 -5.64
N GLN A 38 -16.97 9.45 -6.21
CA GLN A 38 -16.51 10.34 -7.26
C GLN A 38 -16.15 11.69 -6.67
N VAL A 39 -14.99 12.21 -7.04
CA VAL A 39 -14.52 13.55 -6.66
C VAL A 39 -14.15 14.34 -7.91
N ILE A 40 -14.28 15.67 -7.83
CA ILE A 40 -13.85 16.59 -8.88
C ILE A 40 -12.58 17.28 -8.40
N ILE A 41 -11.48 17.08 -9.14
CA ILE A 41 -10.18 17.68 -8.81
C ILE A 41 -9.90 18.80 -9.81
N LYS A 42 -9.69 20.01 -9.28
CA LYS A 42 -9.27 21.17 -10.07
C LYS A 42 -7.75 21.28 -9.97
N VAL A 43 -7.09 21.26 -11.12
CA VAL A 43 -5.63 21.36 -11.20
C VAL A 43 -5.22 22.56 -12.07
N SER A 44 -4.05 23.12 -11.77
CA SER A 44 -3.37 24.07 -12.64
C SER A 44 -2.32 23.31 -13.45
N ARG A 45 -2.44 23.39 -14.77
CA ARG A 45 -1.50 22.80 -15.73
C ARG A 45 -1.07 23.90 -16.68
N ASN A 46 0.22 24.23 -16.68
CA ASN A 46 0.78 25.31 -17.50
C ASN A 46 0.03 26.65 -17.36
N GLY A 47 -0.39 26.96 -16.13
CA GLY A 47 -1.14 28.19 -15.83
C GLY A 47 -2.64 28.14 -16.17
N THR A 48 -3.13 27.03 -16.70
CA THR A 48 -4.55 26.82 -17.04
C THR A 48 -5.22 25.89 -16.03
N LEU A 49 -6.40 26.28 -15.54
CA LEU A 49 -7.21 25.46 -14.64
C LEU A 49 -8.02 24.44 -15.44
N ASN A 50 -7.97 23.19 -15.00
CA ASN A 50 -8.73 22.09 -15.57
C ASN A 50 -9.40 21.28 -14.45
N ASP A 51 -10.62 20.81 -14.72
CA ASP A 51 -11.38 19.95 -13.80
C ASP A 51 -11.35 18.51 -14.31
N PHE A 52 -11.09 17.58 -13.40
CA PHE A 52 -11.10 16.15 -13.69
C PHE A 52 -12.01 15.42 -12.71
N LYS A 53 -12.88 14.56 -13.25
CA LYS A 53 -13.67 13.63 -12.46
C LYS A 53 -12.82 12.40 -12.16
N VAL A 54 -12.66 12.08 -10.88
CA VAL A 54 -11.87 10.95 -10.41
C VAL A 54 -12.75 10.01 -9.60
N ILE A 55 -12.76 8.73 -9.97
CA ILE A 55 -13.39 7.68 -9.18
C ILE A 55 -12.32 7.11 -8.26
N LEU A 56 -12.57 7.15 -6.94
CA LEU A 56 -11.65 6.64 -5.95
C LEU A 56 -11.66 5.10 -5.98
N LYS A 57 -10.46 4.51 -5.97
CA LYS A 57 -10.28 3.07 -5.88
C LYS A 57 -9.68 2.73 -4.52
N GLU A 58 -9.97 1.51 -4.06
CA GLU A 58 -9.32 1.00 -2.86
C GLU A 58 -7.80 0.93 -3.07
N LYS A 59 -7.05 1.28 -2.02
CA LYS A 59 -5.60 1.15 -2.04
C LYS A 59 -5.22 -0.33 -2.21
N GLN A 60 -4.53 -0.65 -3.30
CA GLN A 60 -4.19 -2.04 -3.65
C GLN A 60 -2.85 -2.48 -3.10
N THR A 61 -1.89 -1.56 -2.95
CA THR A 61 -0.53 -1.85 -2.49
C THR A 61 -0.10 -0.92 -1.37
N ALA A 62 0.87 -1.36 -0.58
CA ALA A 62 1.52 -0.55 0.45
C ALA A 62 3.02 -0.83 0.47
N LEU A 63 3.81 0.18 0.83
CA LEU A 63 5.22 0.04 1.14
C LEU A 63 5.37 -0.16 2.65
N LEU A 64 5.93 -1.31 3.06
CA LEU A 64 6.14 -1.61 4.48
C LEU A 64 7.29 -0.78 5.03
N PRO A 65 7.06 0.00 6.11
CA PRO A 65 8.12 0.79 6.72
C PRO A 65 9.25 -0.11 7.27
N ASN A 66 10.43 0.45 7.36
CA ASN A 66 11.62 -0.17 7.96
C ASN A 66 12.22 -1.35 7.17
N ILE A 67 11.47 -2.05 6.34
CA ILE A 67 12.00 -3.12 5.48
C ILE A 67 11.91 -2.79 3.98
N GLY A 68 10.99 -1.93 3.59
CA GLY A 68 10.88 -1.46 2.21
C GLY A 68 10.20 -2.44 1.23
N PHE A 69 9.56 -3.48 1.72
CA PHE A 69 8.79 -4.39 0.85
C PHE A 69 7.52 -3.72 0.35
N THR A 70 7.22 -3.89 -0.92
CA THR A 70 5.92 -3.53 -1.49
C THR A 70 5.02 -4.75 -1.42
N VAL A 71 3.85 -4.61 -0.81
CA VAL A 71 2.91 -5.70 -0.59
C VAL A 71 1.51 -5.33 -1.06
N LYS A 72 0.69 -6.33 -1.33
CA LYS A 72 -0.73 -6.17 -1.67
C LYS A 72 -1.60 -7.09 -0.83
N ASN A 73 -2.89 -6.75 -0.70
CA ASN A 73 -3.87 -7.64 -0.10
C ASN A 73 -4.01 -8.94 -0.92
N LEU A 74 -4.37 -10.02 -0.25
CA LEU A 74 -4.66 -11.28 -0.91
C LEU A 74 -5.95 -11.17 -1.71
N THR A 75 -5.91 -11.67 -2.94
CA THR A 75 -7.11 -11.91 -3.75
C THR A 75 -7.80 -13.20 -3.31
N SER A 76 -9.04 -13.43 -3.76
CA SER A 76 -9.72 -14.70 -3.51
C SER A 76 -8.95 -15.90 -4.08
N GLU A 77 -8.29 -15.70 -5.22
CA GLU A 77 -7.43 -16.69 -5.85
C GLU A 77 -6.19 -16.98 -4.99
N ASP A 78 -5.53 -15.94 -4.47
CA ASP A 78 -4.38 -16.09 -3.56
C ASP A 78 -4.78 -16.86 -2.28
N GLN A 79 -5.94 -16.54 -1.72
CA GLN A 79 -6.45 -17.23 -0.51
C GLN A 79 -6.64 -18.74 -0.75
N LYS A 80 -7.13 -19.12 -1.92
CA LYS A 80 -7.29 -20.53 -2.30
C LYS A 80 -5.94 -21.19 -2.56
N ARG A 81 -5.04 -20.52 -3.27
CA ARG A 81 -3.73 -21.03 -3.65
C ARG A 81 -2.84 -21.28 -2.45
N PHE A 82 -2.77 -20.33 -1.52
CA PHE A 82 -1.96 -20.44 -0.30
C PHE A 82 -2.70 -21.08 0.86
N LYS A 83 -4.00 -21.36 0.72
CA LYS A 83 -4.87 -21.95 1.76
C LYS A 83 -4.88 -21.13 3.05
N ILE A 84 -4.90 -19.80 2.93
CA ILE A 84 -4.92 -18.85 4.04
C ILE A 84 -5.94 -17.74 3.78
N LYS A 85 -6.49 -17.18 4.85
CA LYS A 85 -7.44 -16.05 4.77
C LYS A 85 -6.77 -14.69 4.90
N ASN A 86 -5.74 -14.61 5.72
CA ASN A 86 -5.10 -13.35 6.12
C ASN A 86 -3.63 -13.35 5.72
N GLY A 87 -3.11 -12.16 5.46
CA GLY A 87 -1.73 -11.93 5.08
C GLY A 87 -1.62 -10.91 3.95
N VAL A 88 -0.39 -10.63 3.56
CA VAL A 88 -0.09 -9.73 2.45
C VAL A 88 0.94 -10.38 1.54
N LYS A 89 0.76 -10.23 0.23
CA LYS A 89 1.64 -10.82 -0.78
C LYS A 89 2.74 -9.82 -1.15
N ILE A 90 3.98 -10.28 -1.18
CA ILE A 90 5.14 -9.47 -1.58
C ILE A 90 5.13 -9.34 -3.11
N VAL A 91 5.08 -8.11 -3.61
CA VAL A 91 5.13 -7.80 -5.04
C VAL A 91 6.39 -7.03 -5.45
N GLY A 92 7.15 -6.54 -4.48
CA GLY A 92 8.42 -5.85 -4.72
C GLY A 92 9.29 -5.84 -3.48
N VAL A 93 10.60 -5.85 -3.68
CA VAL A 93 11.60 -5.80 -2.61
C VAL A 93 12.71 -4.80 -2.99
N PRO A 94 13.36 -4.16 -1.99
CA PRO A 94 14.55 -3.35 -2.28
C PRO A 94 15.73 -4.21 -2.72
N VAL A 95 16.71 -3.58 -3.36
CA VAL A 95 17.92 -4.23 -3.90
C VAL A 95 18.61 -5.16 -2.88
N ALA A 96 18.63 -4.77 -1.60
CA ALA A 96 19.25 -5.57 -0.54
C ALA A 96 18.63 -6.97 -0.37
N TYR A 97 17.41 -7.17 -0.86
CA TYR A 97 16.65 -8.41 -0.71
C TYR A 97 16.36 -9.13 -2.04
N GLU A 98 16.85 -8.64 -3.16
CA GLU A 98 16.57 -9.22 -4.48
C GLU A 98 17.02 -10.69 -4.60
N ASN A 99 18.07 -11.08 -3.90
CA ASN A 99 18.63 -12.43 -3.96
C ASN A 99 17.96 -13.45 -3.03
N TYR A 100 16.93 -13.05 -2.29
CA TYR A 100 16.28 -13.92 -1.30
C TYR A 100 15.02 -14.64 -1.81
N ASP A 101 14.65 -14.44 -3.08
CA ASP A 101 13.47 -15.05 -3.70
C ASP A 101 12.19 -14.82 -2.88
N LEU A 102 11.93 -13.58 -2.54
CA LEU A 102 10.80 -13.20 -1.66
C LEU A 102 9.53 -12.84 -2.42
N ILE A 103 9.64 -12.38 -3.68
CA ILE A 103 8.49 -11.93 -4.47
C ILE A 103 7.54 -13.11 -4.71
N GLY A 104 6.25 -12.87 -4.47
CA GLY A 104 5.21 -13.88 -4.59
C GLY A 104 4.90 -14.64 -3.30
N LYS A 105 5.72 -14.51 -2.27
CA LYS A 105 5.46 -15.10 -0.95
C LYS A 105 4.45 -14.25 -0.17
N VAL A 106 3.74 -14.89 0.75
CA VAL A 106 2.75 -14.22 1.60
C VAL A 106 3.29 -14.05 3.01
N VAL A 107 3.36 -12.82 3.48
CA VAL A 107 3.74 -12.50 4.86
C VAL A 107 2.51 -12.69 5.75
N VAL A 108 2.60 -13.56 6.74
CA VAL A 108 1.48 -13.94 7.61
C VAL A 108 1.60 -13.44 9.05
N SER A 109 2.82 -13.16 9.50
CA SER A 109 3.05 -12.60 10.83
C SER A 109 4.39 -11.88 10.93
N ILE A 110 4.47 -10.98 11.90
CA ILE A 110 5.68 -10.30 12.32
C ILE A 110 5.78 -10.40 13.84
N ASP A 111 6.89 -10.94 14.37
CA ASP A 111 7.12 -11.12 15.81
C ASP A 111 5.91 -11.75 16.54
N ASN A 112 5.31 -12.78 15.96
CA ASN A 112 4.10 -13.47 16.45
C ASN A 112 2.79 -12.65 16.34
N ASN A 113 2.81 -11.44 15.80
CA ASN A 113 1.60 -10.68 15.51
C ASN A 113 1.07 -11.05 14.13
N THR A 114 -0.17 -11.50 14.07
CA THR A 114 -0.81 -11.89 12.81
C THR A 114 -1.04 -10.67 11.91
N ILE A 115 -0.68 -10.81 10.63
CA ILE A 115 -0.96 -9.80 9.61
C ILE A 115 -2.27 -10.16 8.91
N VAL A 116 -3.18 -9.19 8.85
CA VAL A 116 -4.52 -9.37 8.26
C VAL A 116 -4.58 -8.78 6.85
N ASN A 117 -4.11 -7.55 6.68
CA ASN A 117 -4.17 -6.80 5.42
C ASN A 117 -3.03 -5.77 5.35
N ILE A 118 -2.99 -4.99 4.24
CA ILE A 118 -1.93 -3.98 4.06
C ILE A 118 -1.92 -2.88 5.12
N ASP A 119 -3.08 -2.46 5.63
CA ASP A 119 -3.17 -1.40 6.64
C ASP A 119 -2.62 -1.88 7.99
N ASN A 120 -3.03 -3.05 8.42
CA ASN A 120 -2.52 -3.70 9.62
C ASN A 120 -1.03 -4.01 9.50
N ALA A 121 -0.57 -4.54 8.36
CA ALA A 121 0.85 -4.78 8.11
C ALA A 121 1.68 -3.50 8.22
N THR A 122 1.22 -2.41 7.63
CA THR A 122 1.92 -1.11 7.68
C THR A 122 2.07 -0.64 9.14
N GLU A 123 1.01 -0.73 9.92
CA GLU A 123 1.04 -0.36 11.34
C GLU A 123 2.03 -1.22 12.15
N LEU A 124 1.99 -2.54 11.97
CA LEU A 124 2.91 -3.45 12.67
C LEU A 124 4.37 -3.20 12.29
N PHE A 125 4.67 -2.98 11.01
CA PHE A 125 6.02 -2.67 10.56
C PHE A 125 6.50 -1.28 11.00
N GLN A 126 5.61 -0.33 11.18
CA GLN A 126 5.92 0.99 11.71
C GLN A 126 6.39 0.95 13.17
N ASN A 127 5.84 0.03 13.94
CA ASN A 127 6.05 -0.09 15.39
C ASN A 127 7.14 -1.10 15.77
N ILE A 128 7.89 -1.65 14.82
CA ILE A 128 8.98 -2.57 15.14
C ILE A 128 10.09 -1.87 15.93
N ASN A 129 10.66 -2.60 16.87
CA ASN A 129 11.79 -2.09 17.65
C ASN A 129 13.08 -2.26 16.84
N LYS A 130 13.66 -1.14 16.43
CA LYS A 130 14.89 -1.10 15.62
C LYS A 130 16.13 -1.65 16.33
N PHE A 131 16.08 -1.83 17.64
CA PHE A 131 17.20 -2.35 18.42
C PHE A 131 17.14 -3.86 18.63
N ASN A 132 16.04 -4.50 18.28
CA ASN A 132 15.85 -5.93 18.40
C ASN A 132 15.75 -6.59 17.03
N ARG A 133 16.06 -7.87 16.99
CA ARG A 133 15.82 -8.70 15.80
C ARG A 133 14.33 -8.84 15.58
N THR A 134 13.90 -8.65 14.34
CA THR A 134 12.51 -8.81 13.91
C THR A 134 12.38 -10.07 13.08
N SER A 135 11.38 -10.89 13.37
CA SER A 135 11.11 -12.16 12.69
C SER A 135 9.84 -12.05 11.86
N ILE A 136 9.95 -12.28 10.56
CA ILE A 136 8.81 -12.33 9.64
C ILE A 136 8.55 -13.78 9.26
N SER A 137 7.31 -14.24 9.41
CA SER A 137 6.88 -15.55 8.92
C SER A 137 6.16 -15.39 7.59
N MET A 138 6.54 -16.21 6.62
CA MET A 138 6.01 -16.20 5.26
C MET A 138 5.58 -17.59 4.84
N ILE A 139 4.70 -17.66 3.83
CA ILE A 139 4.29 -18.91 3.19
C ILE A 139 4.65 -18.80 1.70
N ASN A 140 5.31 -19.83 1.17
CA ASN A 140 5.58 -19.93 -0.26
C ASN A 140 4.43 -20.61 -1.02
N GLU A 141 4.55 -20.71 -2.34
CA GLU A 141 3.52 -21.32 -3.21
C GLU A 141 3.25 -22.79 -2.90
N ASN A 142 4.20 -23.49 -2.30
CA ASN A 142 4.06 -24.89 -1.90
C ASN A 142 3.36 -25.06 -0.55
N GLY A 143 3.00 -23.96 0.12
CA GLY A 143 2.41 -23.96 1.45
C GLY A 143 3.43 -24.14 2.58
N GLU A 144 4.70 -24.06 2.27
CA GLU A 144 5.78 -24.19 3.25
C GLU A 144 5.98 -22.87 3.98
N ARG A 145 6.20 -22.93 5.29
CA ARG A 145 6.50 -21.76 6.12
C ARG A 145 7.98 -21.49 6.12
N GLU A 146 8.29 -20.23 5.87
CA GLU A 146 9.66 -19.72 5.89
C GLU A 146 9.74 -18.55 6.88
N ARG A 147 10.93 -18.31 7.41
CA ARG A 147 11.18 -17.23 8.34
C ARG A 147 12.35 -16.37 7.85
N LEU A 148 12.14 -15.07 7.83
CA LEU A 148 13.17 -14.07 7.59
C LEU A 148 13.42 -13.30 8.88
N ILE A 149 14.68 -13.19 9.28
CA ILE A 149 15.10 -12.40 10.46
C ILE A 149 15.94 -11.24 9.98
N PHE A 150 15.60 -10.03 10.41
CA PHE A 150 16.34 -8.80 10.09
C PHE A 150 16.49 -7.90 11.33
N GLN A 151 17.42 -6.93 11.24
CA GLN A 151 17.73 -5.99 12.32
C GLN A 151 17.87 -4.57 11.79
#